data_d17e35d0dd41dee1fc2e3704fd4c26e4
#
_entry.id   d17e35d0dd41dee1fc2e3704fd4c26e4
#
_cell.length_a   1.000
_cell.length_b   1.000
_cell.length_c   1.000
_cell.angle_alpha   90.00
_cell.angle_beta   90.00
_cell.angle_gamma   90.00
#
_symmetry.space_group_name_H-M   'P 1'
#
loop_
_entity.id
_entity.type
_entity.pdbx_description
1 polymer ?
#
loop_
_entity_poly.entity_id
_entity_poly.type
_entity_poly.pdbx_seq_one_letter_code
_entity_poly.pdbx_strand_id
1 'polypeptide(L)'
;MATALSSSNSIVLTAEETASFGALQIPDGADIAIHGPDGDEVDLPKDVQKTVLAALQSIIENGEVAIMRMPAELTSTSAAEILGVSRPTLMKWAKEGKVDSFKVGTHTRFNRDDVLDFKRGLEKKRNDAFEELRSFEVREFGPIDD
;
A
#
# COMPACT_ATOMS: atom_id res chain seq x y z
N MET A 1 -27.27 -8.03 6.31
CA MET A 1 -27.65 -6.62 6.44
C MET A 1 -26.77 -5.78 5.54
N ALA A 2 -27.36 -4.87 4.79
CA ALA A 2 -26.58 -4.02 3.91
C ALA A 2 -25.77 -3.02 4.73
N THR A 3 -24.47 -3.00 4.55
CA THR A 3 -23.58 -1.96 5.08
C THR A 3 -23.99 -0.62 4.49
N ALA A 4 -24.33 0.34 5.30
CA ALA A 4 -24.73 1.66 4.84
C ALA A 4 -23.53 2.37 4.21
N LEU A 5 -23.62 2.63 2.91
CA LEU A 5 -22.68 3.53 2.23
C LEU A 5 -22.94 4.96 2.70
N SER A 6 -22.06 5.49 3.49
CA SER A 6 -22.06 6.92 3.82
C SER A 6 -21.65 7.71 2.57
N SER A 7 -22.13 8.94 2.46
CA SER A 7 -21.85 9.86 1.35
C SER A 7 -20.36 10.19 1.09
N SER A 8 -19.47 9.65 1.91
CA SER A 8 -18.03 9.78 1.81
C SER A 8 -17.29 8.51 1.32
N ASN A 9 -17.98 7.56 0.71
CA ASN A 9 -17.41 6.28 0.26
C ASN A 9 -16.65 5.50 1.35
N SER A 10 -16.96 5.73 2.62
CA SER A 10 -16.40 4.96 3.73
C SER A 10 -17.31 3.80 4.10
N ILE A 11 -16.72 2.64 4.29
CA ILE A 11 -17.39 1.46 4.83
C ILE A 11 -17.03 1.37 6.30
N VAL A 12 -18.04 1.35 7.15
CA VAL A 12 -17.84 1.20 8.60
C VAL A 12 -18.19 -0.23 8.99
N LEU A 13 -17.19 -0.92 9.51
CA LEU A 13 -17.35 -2.30 9.98
C LEU A 13 -17.96 -2.33 11.39
N THR A 14 -18.88 -3.24 11.62
CA THR A 14 -19.35 -3.59 12.96
C THR A 14 -18.28 -4.39 13.70
N ALA A 15 -18.44 -4.53 15.03
CA ALA A 15 -17.53 -5.36 15.82
C ALA A 15 -17.56 -6.84 15.37
N GLU A 16 -18.70 -7.34 14.95
CA GLU A 16 -18.86 -8.70 14.42
C GLU A 16 -18.15 -8.89 13.08
N GLU A 17 -18.29 -7.94 12.16
CA GLU A 17 -17.59 -7.95 10.87
C GLU A 17 -16.08 -7.84 11.08
N THR A 18 -15.62 -7.00 11.98
CA THR A 18 -14.18 -6.89 12.33
C THR A 18 -13.64 -8.21 12.87
N ALA A 19 -14.38 -8.89 13.73
CA ALA A 19 -13.98 -10.20 14.24
C ALA A 19 -13.93 -11.27 13.11
N SER A 20 -14.86 -11.21 12.18
CA SER A 20 -14.87 -12.11 11.00
C SER A 20 -13.65 -11.91 10.12
N PHE A 21 -13.23 -10.66 9.88
CA PHE A 21 -12.00 -10.35 9.17
C PHE A 21 -10.76 -10.87 9.90
N GLY A 22 -10.69 -10.69 11.22
CA GLY A 22 -9.57 -11.15 12.03
C GLY A 22 -9.39 -12.67 12.05
N ALA A 23 -10.47 -13.43 11.81
CA ALA A 23 -10.43 -14.88 11.71
C ALA A 23 -10.06 -15.39 10.31
N LEU A 24 -10.09 -14.53 9.31
CA LEU A 24 -9.80 -14.89 7.93
C LEU A 24 -8.29 -15.07 7.70
N GLN A 25 -7.92 -16.18 7.08
CA GLN A 25 -6.56 -16.46 6.62
C GLN A 25 -6.55 -16.58 5.11
N ILE A 26 -5.76 -15.74 4.47
CA ILE A 26 -5.58 -15.77 3.01
C ILE A 26 -4.32 -16.59 2.71
N PRO A 27 -4.43 -17.74 2.05
CA PRO A 27 -3.27 -18.55 1.68
C PRO A 27 -2.42 -17.85 0.61
N ASP A 28 -1.14 -18.16 0.59
CA ASP A 28 -0.23 -17.69 -0.45
C ASP A 28 -0.69 -18.16 -1.82
N GLY A 29 -0.68 -17.24 -2.80
CA GLY A 29 -1.13 -17.57 -4.16
C GLY A 29 -2.65 -17.69 -4.33
N ALA A 30 -3.42 -17.23 -3.35
CA ALA A 30 -4.87 -17.19 -3.46
C ALA A 30 -5.32 -16.32 -4.64
N ASP A 31 -6.40 -16.72 -5.27
CA ASP A 31 -7.11 -15.93 -6.29
C ASP A 31 -8.52 -15.58 -5.81
N ILE A 32 -9.15 -14.64 -6.50
CA ILE A 32 -10.51 -14.21 -6.21
C ILE A 32 -11.34 -14.32 -7.48
N ALA A 33 -12.51 -14.94 -7.33
CA ALA A 33 -13.56 -14.98 -8.35
C ALA A 33 -14.87 -14.45 -7.78
N ILE A 34 -15.69 -13.90 -8.64
CA ILE A 34 -17.05 -13.47 -8.27
C ILE A 34 -18.03 -14.46 -8.87
N HIS A 35 -18.86 -15.06 -8.02
CA HIS A 35 -19.93 -15.94 -8.45
C HIS A 35 -21.27 -15.22 -8.36
N GLY A 36 -22.00 -15.21 -9.47
CA GLY A 36 -23.34 -14.67 -9.52
C GLY A 36 -24.36 -15.63 -8.91
N PRO A 37 -25.59 -15.17 -8.62
CA PRO A 37 -26.64 -15.98 -8.01
C PRO A 37 -27.08 -17.15 -8.90
N ASP A 38 -26.91 -17.06 -10.20
CA ASP A 38 -27.25 -18.07 -11.20
C ASP A 38 -26.10 -19.05 -11.51
N GLY A 39 -24.98 -18.93 -10.78
CA GLY A 39 -23.78 -19.76 -10.96
C GLY A 39 -22.80 -19.21 -12.00
N ASP A 40 -23.06 -18.03 -12.55
CA ASP A 40 -22.12 -17.35 -13.44
C ASP A 40 -20.86 -16.97 -12.68
N GLU A 41 -19.72 -17.22 -13.29
CA GLU A 41 -18.42 -16.81 -12.76
C GLU A 41 -17.90 -15.61 -13.55
N VAL A 42 -17.56 -14.54 -12.82
CA VAL A 42 -16.90 -13.36 -13.40
C VAL A 42 -15.42 -13.46 -13.12
N ASP A 43 -14.65 -13.63 -14.17
CA ASP A 43 -13.20 -13.66 -14.10
C ASP A 43 -12.66 -12.22 -13.89
N LEU A 44 -11.90 -12.04 -12.81
CA LEU A 44 -11.33 -10.74 -12.48
C LEU A 44 -9.93 -10.58 -13.09
N PRO A 45 -9.63 -9.43 -13.69
CA PRO A 45 -8.26 -9.11 -14.08
C PRO A 45 -7.28 -9.26 -12.92
N LYS A 46 -6.05 -9.68 -13.21
CA LYS A 46 -5.03 -9.96 -12.18
C LYS A 46 -4.69 -8.75 -11.30
N ASP A 47 -4.67 -7.56 -11.86
CA ASP A 47 -4.47 -6.31 -11.13
C ASP A 47 -5.61 -5.99 -10.17
N VAL A 48 -6.84 -6.28 -10.56
CA VAL A 48 -8.03 -6.13 -9.68
C VAL A 48 -7.97 -7.14 -8.54
N GLN A 49 -7.69 -8.42 -8.83
CA GLN A 49 -7.53 -9.46 -7.81
C GLN A 49 -6.46 -9.06 -6.79
N LYS A 50 -5.32 -8.60 -7.25
CA LYS A 50 -4.21 -8.16 -6.40
C LYS A 50 -4.60 -7.00 -5.50
N THR A 51 -5.32 -6.02 -6.03
CA THR A 51 -5.80 -4.86 -5.25
C THR A 51 -6.80 -5.28 -4.17
N VAL A 52 -7.74 -6.14 -4.51
CA VAL A 52 -8.74 -6.64 -3.55
C VAL A 52 -8.08 -7.49 -2.45
N LEU A 53 -7.15 -8.37 -2.81
CA LEU A 53 -6.40 -9.16 -1.83
C LEU A 53 -5.57 -8.29 -0.90
N ALA A 54 -4.91 -7.26 -1.42
CA ALA A 54 -4.16 -6.30 -0.62
C ALA A 54 -5.07 -5.51 0.35
N ALA A 55 -6.25 -5.12 -0.10
CA ALA A 55 -7.25 -4.48 0.75
C ALA A 55 -7.73 -5.39 1.88
N LEU A 56 -8.04 -6.65 1.57
CA LEU A 56 -8.42 -7.65 2.57
C LEU A 56 -7.29 -7.87 3.59
N GLN A 57 -6.06 -8.00 3.13
CA GLN A 57 -4.91 -8.19 4.01
C GLN A 57 -4.72 -7.00 4.95
N SER A 58 -4.90 -5.77 4.45
CA SER A 58 -4.82 -4.55 5.28
C SER A 58 -5.89 -4.53 6.37
N ILE A 59 -7.12 -4.92 6.05
CA ILE A 59 -8.20 -5.01 7.03
C ILE A 59 -7.88 -6.08 8.09
N ILE A 60 -7.38 -7.23 7.69
CA ILE A 60 -7.01 -8.33 8.60
C ILE A 60 -5.90 -7.90 9.56
N GLU A 61 -4.86 -7.24 9.06
CA GLU A 61 -3.67 -6.87 9.85
C GLU A 61 -3.88 -5.61 10.70
N ASN A 62 -4.54 -4.61 10.14
CA ASN A 62 -4.63 -3.27 10.73
C ASN A 62 -6.05 -2.87 11.15
N GLY A 63 -7.06 -3.65 10.74
CA GLY A 63 -8.46 -3.35 11.01
C GLY A 63 -9.04 -2.24 10.13
N GLU A 64 -8.27 -1.69 9.21
CA GLU A 64 -8.69 -0.60 8.35
C GLU A 64 -8.07 -0.68 6.95
N VAL A 65 -8.73 -0.09 5.99
CA VAL A 65 -8.23 0.13 4.63
C VAL A 65 -8.74 1.46 4.10
N ALA A 66 -7.88 2.19 3.42
CA ALA A 66 -8.25 3.38 2.68
C ALA A 66 -7.95 3.15 1.19
N ILE A 67 -8.97 3.30 0.37
CA ILE A 67 -8.84 3.22 -1.08
C ILE A 67 -9.07 4.62 -1.64
N MET A 68 -8.04 5.22 -2.18
CA MET A 68 -8.09 6.57 -2.72
C MET A 68 -7.62 6.58 -4.17
N ARG A 69 -8.32 7.34 -4.99
CA ARG A 69 -7.83 7.61 -6.33
C ARG A 69 -6.77 8.70 -6.26
N MET A 70 -5.56 8.32 -6.56
CA MET A 70 -4.44 9.25 -6.57
C MET A 70 -4.39 9.98 -7.92
N PRO A 71 -4.35 11.33 -7.94
CA PRO A 71 -4.21 12.06 -9.18
C PRO A 71 -2.86 11.78 -9.86
N ALA A 72 -2.80 11.92 -11.19
CA ALA A 72 -1.57 11.67 -11.96
C ALA A 72 -0.43 12.62 -11.61
N GLU A 73 -0.77 13.84 -11.22
CA GLU A 73 0.17 14.86 -10.77
C GLU A 73 0.00 15.11 -9.28
N LEU A 74 1.09 15.07 -8.55
CA LEU A 74 1.11 15.25 -7.10
C LEU A 74 1.79 16.57 -6.72
N THR A 75 1.26 17.23 -5.70
CA THR A 75 1.96 18.35 -5.05
C THR A 75 3.18 17.85 -4.28
N SER A 76 4.12 18.73 -4.00
CA SER A 76 5.29 18.37 -3.18
C SER A 76 4.89 17.90 -1.77
N THR A 77 3.84 18.47 -1.19
CA THR A 77 3.31 18.03 0.10
C THR A 77 2.73 16.63 0.04
N SER A 78 1.86 16.35 -0.95
CA SER A 78 1.27 15.02 -1.13
C SER A 78 2.32 13.96 -1.43
N ALA A 79 3.29 14.26 -2.29
CA ALA A 79 4.37 13.33 -2.61
C ALA A 79 5.25 13.04 -1.39
N ALA A 80 5.56 14.03 -0.57
CA ALA A 80 6.31 13.85 0.67
C ALA A 80 5.55 12.97 1.68
N GLU A 81 4.26 13.14 1.82
CA GLU A 81 3.41 12.31 2.67
C GLU A 81 3.41 10.85 2.20
N ILE A 82 3.28 10.60 0.90
CA ILE A 82 3.32 9.26 0.32
C ILE A 82 4.66 8.57 0.59
N LEU A 83 5.76 9.29 0.48
CA LEU A 83 7.11 8.78 0.72
C LEU A 83 7.47 8.70 2.21
N GLY A 84 6.64 9.25 3.09
CA GLY A 84 6.89 9.27 4.53
C GLY A 84 8.07 10.15 4.94
N VAL A 85 8.33 11.22 4.21
CA VAL A 85 9.43 12.17 4.46
C VAL A 85 8.91 13.59 4.58
N SER A 86 9.74 14.49 5.10
CA SER A 86 9.43 15.91 5.11
C SER A 86 9.49 16.52 3.70
N ARG A 87 8.73 17.58 3.47
CA ARG A 87 8.78 18.30 2.19
C ARG A 87 10.18 18.80 1.84
N PRO A 88 10.99 19.38 2.76
CA PRO A 88 12.36 19.75 2.48
C PRO A 88 13.26 18.58 2.03
N THR A 89 13.09 17.41 2.61
CA THR A 89 13.81 16.20 2.21
C THR A 89 13.47 15.81 0.79
N LEU A 90 12.19 15.80 0.44
CA LEU A 90 11.74 15.50 -0.93
C LEU A 90 12.29 16.52 -1.93
N MET A 91 12.26 17.81 -1.60
CA MET A 91 12.78 18.88 -2.47
C MET A 91 14.29 18.75 -2.68
N LYS A 92 15.03 18.31 -1.67
CA LYS A 92 16.45 17.97 -1.79
C LYS A 92 16.68 16.80 -2.75
N TRP A 93 15.90 15.74 -2.62
CA TRP A 93 15.99 14.58 -3.51
C TRP A 93 15.66 14.93 -4.96
N ALA A 94 14.66 15.76 -5.18
CA ALA A 94 14.32 16.26 -6.51
C ALA A 94 15.46 17.08 -7.12
N LYS A 95 16.09 17.95 -6.33
CA LYS A 95 17.24 18.75 -6.74
C LYS A 95 18.46 17.88 -7.05
N GLU A 96 18.68 16.82 -6.33
CA GLU A 96 19.76 15.86 -6.53
C GLU A 96 19.47 14.87 -7.70
N GLY A 97 18.31 14.94 -8.31
CA GLY A 97 17.90 14.06 -9.41
C GLY A 97 17.53 12.63 -8.99
N LYS A 98 17.32 12.39 -7.70
CA LYS A 98 16.92 11.07 -7.18
C LYS A 98 15.48 10.72 -7.49
N VAL A 99 14.61 11.73 -7.58
CA VAL A 99 13.21 11.60 -7.99
C VAL A 99 12.90 12.70 -9.00
N ASP A 100 12.23 12.34 -10.08
CA ASP A 100 11.88 13.29 -11.14
C ASP A 100 10.78 14.25 -10.67
N SER A 101 10.94 15.51 -11.02
CA SER A 101 9.99 16.56 -10.75
C SER A 101 9.87 17.51 -11.94
N PHE A 102 8.79 18.26 -11.99
CA PHE A 102 8.56 19.28 -13.01
C PHE A 102 7.90 20.52 -12.41
N LYS A 103 7.96 21.61 -13.13
CA LYS A 103 7.37 22.87 -12.71
C LYS A 103 6.05 23.14 -13.40
N VAL A 104 5.05 23.53 -12.62
CA VAL A 104 3.81 24.12 -13.11
C VAL A 104 3.73 25.53 -12.50
N GLY A 105 4.04 26.55 -13.31
CA GLY A 105 4.27 27.90 -12.77
C GLY A 105 5.45 27.92 -11.82
N THR A 106 5.22 28.37 -10.58
CA THR A 106 6.23 28.40 -9.51
C THR A 106 6.20 27.16 -8.60
N HIS A 107 5.24 26.27 -8.85
CA HIS A 107 5.04 25.09 -8.01
C HIS A 107 5.75 23.86 -8.59
N THR A 108 6.44 23.12 -7.74
CA THR A 108 7.03 21.84 -8.08
C THR A 108 5.96 20.74 -7.99
N ARG A 109 5.86 19.92 -9.03
CA ARG A 109 4.95 18.79 -9.13
C ARG A 109 5.73 17.51 -9.36
N PHE A 110 5.11 16.40 -9.01
CA PHE A 110 5.66 15.07 -9.16
C PHE A 110 4.66 14.19 -9.90
N ASN A 111 5.16 13.33 -10.77
CA ASN A 111 4.35 12.31 -11.41
C ASN A 111 4.05 11.21 -10.39
N ARG A 112 2.79 10.82 -10.25
CA ARG A 112 2.37 9.75 -9.36
C ARG A 112 3.17 8.47 -9.54
N ASP A 113 3.35 8.03 -10.78
CA ASP A 113 4.01 6.76 -11.08
C ASP A 113 5.49 6.79 -10.67
N ASP A 114 6.17 7.90 -10.90
CA ASP A 114 7.56 8.11 -10.48
C ASP A 114 7.70 8.09 -8.95
N VAL A 115 6.76 8.71 -8.24
CA VAL A 115 6.74 8.72 -6.76
C VAL A 115 6.51 7.31 -6.20
N LEU A 116 5.58 6.57 -6.78
CA LEU A 116 5.28 5.19 -6.36
C LEU A 116 6.44 4.24 -6.65
N ASP A 117 7.11 4.39 -7.79
CA ASP A 117 8.30 3.59 -8.12
C ASP A 117 9.46 3.91 -7.18
N PHE A 118 9.68 5.18 -6.87
CA PHE A 118 10.68 5.61 -5.90
C PHE A 118 10.39 5.06 -4.50
N LYS A 119 9.13 5.08 -4.09
CA LYS A 119 8.69 4.50 -2.81
C LYS A 119 9.02 3.00 -2.73
N ARG A 120 8.72 2.24 -3.78
CA ARG A 120 9.07 0.82 -3.86
C ARG A 120 10.58 0.60 -3.73
N GLY A 121 11.37 1.43 -4.38
CA GLY A 121 12.84 1.38 -4.29
C GLY A 121 13.35 1.64 -2.87
N LEU A 122 12.77 2.60 -2.16
CA LEU A 122 13.10 2.88 -0.76
C LEU A 122 12.73 1.73 0.17
N GLU A 123 11.54 1.16 -0.01
CA GLU A 123 11.06 0.01 0.78
C GLU A 123 11.94 -1.21 0.55
N LYS A 124 12.32 -1.48 -0.69
CA LYS A 124 13.23 -2.57 -1.04
C LYS A 124 14.59 -2.39 -0.37
N LYS A 125 15.20 -1.21 -0.44
CA LYS A 125 16.48 -0.91 0.22
C LYS A 125 16.41 -1.11 1.72
N ARG A 126 15.32 -0.68 2.34
CA ARG A 126 15.11 -0.85 3.78
C ARG A 126 14.95 -2.32 4.15
N ASN A 127 14.22 -3.10 3.38
CA ASN A 127 14.05 -4.52 3.60
C ASN A 127 15.35 -5.29 3.40
N ASP A 128 16.12 -4.98 2.35
CA ASP A 128 17.42 -5.59 2.09
C ASP A 128 18.42 -5.29 3.22
N ALA A 129 18.47 -4.05 3.71
CA ALA A 129 19.30 -3.67 4.85
C ALA A 129 18.89 -4.37 6.14
N PHE A 130 17.60 -4.55 6.37
CA PHE A 130 17.07 -5.29 7.51
C PHE A 130 17.42 -6.77 7.44
N GLU A 131 17.31 -7.41 6.29
CA GLU A 131 17.70 -8.79 6.06
C GLU A 131 19.22 -9.01 6.24
N GLU A 132 20.05 -8.07 5.76
CA GLU A 132 21.50 -8.11 6.02
C GLU A 132 21.82 -8.03 7.50
N LEU A 133 21.20 -7.12 8.22
CA LEU A 133 21.40 -6.98 9.67
C LEU A 133 20.98 -8.25 10.41
N ARG A 134 19.80 -8.78 10.06
CA ARG A 134 19.29 -10.03 10.64
C ARG A 134 20.21 -11.22 10.38
N SER A 135 20.72 -11.36 9.16
CA SER A 135 21.68 -12.42 8.83
C SER A 135 23.03 -12.24 9.53
N PHE A 136 23.46 -11.02 9.76
CA PHE A 136 24.65 -10.73 10.56
C PHE A 136 24.45 -11.12 12.02
N GLU A 137 23.34 -10.75 12.64
CA GLU A 137 23.01 -11.13 14.00
C GLU A 137 22.98 -12.65 14.21
N VAL A 138 22.35 -13.38 13.29
CA VAL A 138 22.29 -14.85 13.33
C VAL A 138 23.69 -15.48 13.20
N ARG A 139 24.58 -14.90 12.39
CA ARG A 139 25.95 -15.40 12.24
C ARG A 139 26.81 -15.16 13.47
N GLU A 140 26.69 -13.99 14.09
CA GLU A 140 27.53 -13.59 15.22
C GLU A 140 27.01 -14.12 16.58
N PHE A 141 25.70 -14.16 16.75
CA PHE A 141 25.06 -14.47 18.04
C PHE A 141 24.22 -15.74 18.03
N GLY A 142 24.10 -16.42 16.88
CA GLY A 142 23.26 -17.61 16.73
C GLY A 142 21.76 -17.29 16.69
N PRO A 143 20.91 -18.30 16.44
CA PRO A 143 19.47 -18.09 16.44
C PRO A 143 19.00 -17.67 17.83
N ILE A 144 18.20 -16.61 17.87
CA ILE A 144 17.53 -16.18 19.10
C ILE A 144 16.42 -17.21 19.37
N ASP A 145 16.69 -18.12 20.29
CA ASP A 145 15.67 -19.02 20.82
C ASP A 145 14.75 -18.20 21.74
N ASP A 146 13.50 -18.10 21.35
CA ASP A 146 12.44 -17.59 22.22
C ASP A 146 12.07 -18.61 23.30
#